data_8225114c2415b0e7e7801f8c0c57bfd9
#
_entry.id   8225114c2415b0e7e7801f8c0c57bfd9
#
_cell.length_a   1.000
_cell.length_b   1.000
_cell.length_c   1.000
_cell.angle_alpha   90.00
_cell.angle_beta   90.00
_cell.angle_gamma   90.00
#
_symmetry.space_group_name_H-M   'P 1'
#
loop_
_entity.id
_entity.type
_entity.pdbx_description
1 polymer ?
#
loop_
_entity_poly.entity_id
_entity_poly.type
_entity_poly.pdbx_seq_one_letter_code
_entity_poly.pdbx_strand_id
1 'polypeptide(L)'
;MTGQKILIAGAGLGGLSAAGCLLKAGFDVEIFEQAPELGEVGAGIQMSANAMHVLNHLGIGEQISAKSVRPAAYVFRLHDTGEEIDRFALSEEHLKLHKAPYNQAHRADLYDLLAEAVLQLKPGAVTLNKRATGFRETPEDVELLFDDGTSAKGNLLIGADGVKSVIRDQIAGAIPATYTGDSAWRITVPRDKLPPNFMDEVMSVWMGPGKHAVSYWLRNGKLLNFVGAVETPVASEESWTARFPWEELKADFEGWHRDIQTVVNLVEKDKCYRWAMYKRPVVNNWSTPRATILGDAAHATLPYLAQGAAMAIEDGAVLTRALEKCRKTEAALQLYQRNRVHRTARVVETSDANRKLFHLDSVEQIREHFASRDEGASRNEWLYSYNPMTVELV
;
A
#
# COMPACT_ATOMS: atom_id res chain seq x y z
N MET A 1 -8.74 -25.89 -12.80
CA MET A 1 -9.80 -25.13 -12.08
C MET A 1 -10.39 -23.98 -12.93
N THR A 2 -10.04 -23.90 -14.21
CA THR A 2 -10.67 -22.96 -15.15
C THR A 2 -12.19 -23.21 -15.19
N GLY A 3 -13.00 -22.14 -15.06
CA GLY A 3 -14.46 -22.20 -14.98
C GLY A 3 -15.03 -22.09 -13.56
N GLN A 4 -14.19 -22.01 -12.52
CA GLN A 4 -14.65 -21.67 -11.17
C GLN A 4 -15.00 -20.19 -11.09
N LYS A 5 -16.16 -19.90 -10.49
CA LYS A 5 -16.61 -18.55 -10.20
C LYS A 5 -16.00 -18.06 -8.90
N ILE A 6 -15.23 -16.99 -8.98
CA ILE A 6 -14.53 -16.36 -7.85
C ILE A 6 -15.20 -15.04 -7.53
N LEU A 7 -15.62 -14.88 -6.28
CA LEU A 7 -16.19 -13.64 -5.75
C LEU A 7 -15.09 -12.85 -5.05
N ILE A 8 -15.03 -11.55 -5.30
CA ILE A 8 -14.10 -10.63 -4.61
C ILE A 8 -14.92 -9.55 -3.91
N ALA A 9 -14.77 -9.43 -2.60
CA ALA A 9 -15.36 -8.35 -1.81
C ALA A 9 -14.37 -7.20 -1.71
N GLY A 10 -14.64 -6.09 -2.42
CA GLY A 10 -13.83 -4.88 -2.48
C GLY A 10 -13.05 -4.70 -3.79
N ALA A 11 -13.22 -3.53 -4.42
CA ALA A 11 -12.52 -3.10 -5.63
C ALA A 11 -11.35 -2.15 -5.35
N GLY A 12 -10.69 -2.24 -4.20
CA GLY A 12 -9.44 -1.52 -3.94
C GLY A 12 -8.26 -2.08 -4.75
N LEU A 13 -7.05 -1.50 -4.59
CA LEU A 13 -5.85 -1.91 -5.35
C LEU A 13 -5.58 -3.42 -5.28
N GLY A 14 -5.75 -4.03 -4.10
CA GLY A 14 -5.57 -5.48 -3.92
C GLY A 14 -6.62 -6.30 -4.65
N GLY A 15 -7.91 -5.93 -4.51
CA GLY A 15 -9.01 -6.63 -5.18
C GLY A 15 -8.94 -6.56 -6.71
N LEU A 16 -8.66 -5.36 -7.25
CA LEU A 16 -8.48 -5.16 -8.70
C LEU A 16 -7.24 -5.91 -9.22
N SER A 17 -6.13 -5.89 -8.48
CA SER A 17 -4.92 -6.62 -8.86
C SER A 17 -5.15 -8.14 -8.88
N ALA A 18 -5.81 -8.67 -7.86
CA ALA A 18 -6.19 -10.08 -7.80
C ALA A 18 -7.14 -10.46 -8.95
N ALA A 19 -8.16 -9.63 -9.20
CA ALA A 19 -9.08 -9.83 -10.31
C ALA A 19 -8.35 -9.87 -11.66
N GLY A 20 -7.46 -8.91 -11.91
CA GLY A 20 -6.68 -8.87 -13.14
C GLY A 20 -5.82 -10.13 -13.33
N CYS A 21 -5.12 -10.58 -12.29
CA CYS A 21 -4.31 -11.82 -12.33
C CYS A 21 -5.19 -13.05 -12.59
N LEU A 22 -6.29 -13.18 -11.90
CA LEU A 22 -7.23 -14.30 -12.03
C LEU A 22 -7.91 -14.34 -13.40
N LEU A 23 -8.37 -13.23 -13.92
CA LEU A 23 -8.97 -13.13 -15.25
C LEU A 23 -7.97 -13.51 -16.34
N LYS A 24 -6.71 -13.07 -16.24
CA LYS A 24 -5.64 -13.46 -17.18
C LYS A 24 -5.32 -14.93 -17.12
N ALA A 25 -5.49 -15.59 -15.96
CA ALA A 25 -5.35 -17.03 -15.78
C ALA A 25 -6.61 -17.83 -16.20
N GLY A 26 -7.67 -17.17 -16.68
CA GLY A 26 -8.89 -17.78 -17.20
C GLY A 26 -9.92 -18.18 -16.15
N PHE A 27 -9.86 -17.60 -14.95
CA PHE A 27 -10.92 -17.76 -13.95
C PHE A 27 -12.09 -16.81 -14.24
N ASP A 28 -13.30 -17.20 -13.82
CA ASP A 28 -14.48 -16.33 -13.86
C ASP A 28 -14.57 -15.50 -12.57
N VAL A 29 -14.44 -14.18 -12.66
CA VAL A 29 -14.34 -13.27 -11.50
C VAL A 29 -15.50 -12.30 -11.46
N GLU A 30 -16.10 -12.12 -10.28
CA GLU A 30 -17.05 -11.06 -9.98
C GLU A 30 -16.57 -10.26 -8.76
N ILE A 31 -16.54 -8.94 -8.87
CA ILE A 31 -16.10 -8.00 -7.84
C ILE A 31 -17.31 -7.23 -7.32
N PHE A 32 -17.43 -7.10 -6.01
CA PHE A 32 -18.49 -6.36 -5.33
C PHE A 32 -17.87 -5.23 -4.53
N GLU A 33 -18.25 -3.99 -4.88
CA GLU A 33 -17.72 -2.77 -4.29
C GLU A 33 -18.84 -1.98 -3.59
N GLN A 34 -18.57 -1.51 -2.37
CA GLN A 34 -19.53 -0.75 -1.57
C GLN A 34 -19.74 0.68 -2.07
N ALA A 35 -18.75 1.26 -2.74
CA ALA A 35 -18.82 2.61 -3.27
C ALA A 35 -19.83 2.71 -4.46
N PRO A 36 -20.44 3.88 -4.66
CA PRO A 36 -21.36 4.10 -5.78
C PRO A 36 -20.65 4.28 -7.13
N GLU A 37 -19.35 4.52 -7.11
CA GLU A 37 -18.50 4.69 -8.30
C GLU A 37 -17.10 4.14 -8.04
N LEU A 38 -16.40 3.75 -9.12
CA LEU A 38 -14.99 3.42 -9.06
C LEU A 38 -14.17 4.70 -9.00
N GLY A 39 -13.30 4.79 -8.01
CA GLY A 39 -12.42 5.94 -7.85
C GLY A 39 -11.68 5.89 -6.51
N GLU A 40 -10.62 6.64 -6.42
CA GLU A 40 -9.84 6.73 -5.20
C GLU A 40 -9.35 8.15 -4.94
N VAL A 41 -9.47 8.60 -3.69
CA VAL A 41 -8.90 9.90 -3.27
C VAL A 41 -7.38 9.75 -3.19
N GLY A 42 -6.67 10.50 -4.05
CA GLY A 42 -5.26 10.26 -4.33
C GLY A 42 -4.27 11.08 -3.51
N ALA A 43 -3.25 10.40 -3.03
CA ALA A 43 -1.95 10.93 -2.63
C ALA A 43 -0.86 10.13 -3.33
N GLY A 44 0.38 10.40 -2.97
CA GLY A 44 1.49 9.61 -3.48
C GLY A 44 1.44 8.16 -2.99
N ILE A 45 1.87 7.27 -3.86
CA ILE A 45 2.09 5.85 -3.59
C ILE A 45 3.42 5.42 -4.22
N GLN A 46 4.10 4.51 -3.57
CA GLN A 46 5.39 4.01 -4.05
C GLN A 46 5.23 2.57 -4.54
N MET A 47 5.62 2.33 -5.80
CA MET A 47 5.59 1.03 -6.45
C MET A 47 7.03 0.57 -6.66
N SER A 48 7.51 -0.26 -5.75
CA SER A 48 8.82 -0.91 -5.83
C SER A 48 8.79 -2.12 -6.76
N ALA A 49 9.95 -2.67 -7.06
CA ALA A 49 10.13 -3.73 -8.08
C ALA A 49 9.21 -4.94 -7.87
N ASN A 50 8.99 -5.36 -6.63
CA ASN A 50 8.08 -6.46 -6.28
C ASN A 50 6.65 -6.26 -6.78
N ALA A 51 6.08 -5.05 -6.62
CA ALA A 51 4.77 -4.71 -7.16
C ALA A 51 4.83 -4.51 -8.69
N MET A 52 5.89 -3.87 -9.20
CA MET A 52 6.02 -3.60 -10.64
C MET A 52 6.08 -4.87 -11.49
N HIS A 53 6.59 -5.99 -10.98
CA HIS A 53 6.53 -7.28 -11.68
C HIS A 53 5.09 -7.71 -11.97
N VAL A 54 4.16 -7.51 -11.02
CA VAL A 54 2.75 -7.82 -11.20
C VAL A 54 2.08 -6.83 -12.15
N LEU A 55 2.37 -5.52 -12.01
CA LEU A 55 1.81 -4.50 -12.89
C LEU A 55 2.27 -4.69 -14.36
N ASN A 56 3.51 -5.14 -14.55
CA ASN A 56 4.01 -5.55 -15.86
C ASN A 56 3.24 -6.76 -16.42
N HIS A 57 3.00 -7.77 -15.58
CA HIS A 57 2.20 -8.93 -15.94
C HIS A 57 0.76 -8.53 -16.33
N LEU A 58 0.17 -7.57 -15.62
CA LEU A 58 -1.16 -7.04 -15.95
C LEU A 58 -1.18 -6.19 -17.22
N GLY A 59 -0.03 -5.78 -17.73
CA GLY A 59 0.09 -4.99 -18.95
C GLY A 59 0.01 -3.48 -18.73
N ILE A 60 0.04 -3.02 -17.48
CA ILE A 60 -0.07 -1.59 -17.14
C ILE A 60 1.25 -0.98 -16.63
N GLY A 61 2.32 -1.76 -16.53
CA GLY A 61 3.60 -1.33 -15.97
C GLY A 61 4.25 -0.16 -16.70
N GLU A 62 4.21 -0.13 -18.04
CA GLU A 62 4.71 1.00 -18.83
C GLU A 62 3.81 2.23 -18.68
N GLN A 63 2.49 2.04 -18.64
CA GLN A 63 1.52 3.13 -18.53
C GLN A 63 1.66 3.84 -17.18
N ILE A 64 1.79 3.10 -16.08
CA ILE A 64 2.01 3.71 -14.75
C ILE A 64 3.38 4.36 -14.66
N SER A 65 4.43 3.76 -15.24
CA SER A 65 5.78 4.35 -15.27
C SER A 65 5.80 5.68 -16.04
N ALA A 66 5.06 5.77 -17.14
CA ALA A 66 4.94 7.00 -17.94
C ALA A 66 4.22 8.15 -17.19
N LYS A 67 3.39 7.84 -16.20
CA LYS A 67 2.69 8.82 -15.34
C LYS A 67 3.41 9.09 -14.02
N SER A 68 4.49 8.37 -13.72
CA SER A 68 5.22 8.39 -12.45
C SER A 68 6.51 9.21 -12.52
N VAL A 69 7.14 9.40 -11.37
CA VAL A 69 8.55 9.81 -11.27
C VAL A 69 9.37 8.59 -10.86
N ARG A 70 10.50 8.37 -11.53
CA ARG A 70 11.52 7.39 -11.11
C ARG A 70 12.55 8.13 -10.29
N PRO A 71 12.55 8.02 -8.96
CA PRO A 71 13.47 8.78 -8.13
C PRO A 71 14.92 8.30 -8.38
N ALA A 72 15.84 9.25 -8.37
CA ALA A 72 17.27 8.93 -8.50
C ALA A 72 17.76 8.13 -7.29
N ALA A 73 17.24 8.42 -6.10
CA ALA A 73 17.66 7.80 -4.85
C ALA A 73 16.57 7.85 -3.78
N TYR A 74 16.75 7.01 -2.76
CA TYR A 74 16.14 7.13 -1.45
C TYR A 74 17.14 7.83 -0.53
N VAL A 75 16.73 8.93 0.11
CA VAL A 75 17.61 9.81 0.88
C VAL A 75 17.06 10.00 2.29
N PHE A 76 17.92 9.84 3.29
CA PHE A 76 17.61 10.15 4.69
C PHE A 76 18.26 11.49 5.09
N ARG A 77 17.48 12.38 5.67
CA ARG A 77 17.91 13.74 6.03
C ARG A 77 17.60 14.06 7.47
N LEU A 78 18.40 14.94 8.05
CA LEU A 78 18.07 15.59 9.33
C LEU A 78 17.00 16.66 9.11
N HIS A 79 16.05 16.74 10.04
CA HIS A 79 14.89 17.62 9.96
C HIS A 79 15.21 19.12 9.97
N ASP A 80 16.27 19.53 10.65
CA ASP A 80 16.66 20.92 10.91
C ASP A 80 17.65 21.47 9.86
N THR A 81 18.76 20.77 9.65
CA THR A 81 19.83 21.17 8.74
C THR A 81 19.58 20.77 7.29
N GLY A 82 18.76 19.75 7.06
CA GLY A 82 18.60 19.10 5.75
C GLY A 82 19.80 18.22 5.35
N GLU A 83 20.77 18.04 6.27
CA GLU A 83 21.95 17.21 6.02
C GLU A 83 21.55 15.79 5.62
N GLU A 84 22.15 15.30 4.55
CA GLU A 84 22.00 13.94 4.06
C GLU A 84 22.84 13.00 4.91
N ILE A 85 22.19 12.03 5.56
CA ILE A 85 22.85 11.06 6.46
C ILE A 85 23.08 9.71 5.78
N ASP A 86 22.20 9.37 4.83
CA ASP A 86 22.31 8.10 4.08
C ASP A 86 21.59 8.24 2.75
N ARG A 87 22.07 7.50 1.75
CA ARG A 87 21.51 7.48 0.39
C ARG A 87 21.71 6.11 -0.24
N PHE A 88 20.68 5.61 -0.93
CA PHE A 88 20.85 4.49 -1.83
C PHE A 88 20.13 4.73 -3.17
N ALA A 89 20.74 4.25 -4.26
CA ALA A 89 20.24 4.48 -5.61
C ALA A 89 18.93 3.71 -5.87
N LEU A 90 17.98 4.37 -6.55
CA LEU A 90 16.70 3.80 -6.97
C LEU A 90 16.50 3.85 -8.50
N SER A 91 17.49 4.30 -9.24
CA SER A 91 17.45 4.48 -10.69
C SER A 91 17.84 3.20 -11.45
N GLU A 92 18.87 3.31 -12.30
CA GLU A 92 19.30 2.21 -13.16
C GLU A 92 19.90 1.03 -12.38
N GLU A 93 20.58 1.26 -11.28
CA GLU A 93 21.12 0.21 -10.42
C GLU A 93 20.01 -0.67 -9.84
N HIS A 94 18.95 -0.03 -9.34
CA HIS A 94 17.76 -0.74 -8.85
C HIS A 94 17.10 -1.56 -9.97
N LEU A 95 16.92 -0.95 -11.15
CA LEU A 95 16.37 -1.65 -12.31
C LEU A 95 17.24 -2.83 -12.75
N LYS A 96 18.56 -2.65 -12.75
CA LYS A 96 19.50 -3.71 -13.11
C LYS A 96 19.48 -4.87 -12.11
N LEU A 97 19.39 -4.57 -10.80
CA LEU A 97 19.39 -5.56 -9.73
C LEU A 97 18.04 -6.29 -9.66
N HIS A 98 16.93 -5.57 -9.61
CA HIS A 98 15.60 -6.13 -9.33
C HIS A 98 14.76 -6.37 -10.60
N LYS A 99 15.26 -6.03 -11.81
CA LYS A 99 14.60 -6.24 -13.12
C LYS A 99 13.24 -5.54 -13.28
N ALA A 100 12.92 -4.60 -12.40
CA ALA A 100 11.75 -3.73 -12.49
C ALA A 100 12.06 -2.38 -11.83
N PRO A 101 11.44 -1.28 -12.29
CA PRO A 101 11.72 0.06 -11.77
C PRO A 101 11.11 0.28 -10.39
N TYR A 102 11.59 1.34 -9.72
CA TYR A 102 10.91 1.96 -8.58
C TYR A 102 10.17 3.21 -9.07
N ASN A 103 8.88 3.29 -8.85
CA ASN A 103 8.03 4.38 -9.31
C ASN A 103 7.34 5.10 -8.16
N GLN A 104 7.33 6.43 -8.20
CA GLN A 104 6.52 7.29 -7.34
C GLN A 104 5.29 7.72 -8.15
N ALA A 105 4.16 7.08 -7.89
CA ALA A 105 2.93 7.24 -8.63
C ALA A 105 1.88 8.04 -7.83
N HIS A 106 0.93 8.62 -8.51
CA HIS A 106 -0.29 9.09 -7.88
C HIS A 106 -1.26 7.92 -7.73
N ARG A 107 -1.82 7.72 -6.53
CA ARG A 107 -2.63 6.56 -6.19
C ARG A 107 -3.86 6.40 -7.09
N ALA A 108 -4.52 7.51 -7.44
CA ALA A 108 -5.65 7.47 -8.36
C ALA A 108 -5.23 7.03 -9.77
N ASP A 109 -4.06 7.49 -10.26
CA ASP A 109 -3.59 7.10 -11.59
C ASP A 109 -3.30 5.57 -11.67
N LEU A 110 -2.81 4.96 -10.59
CA LEU A 110 -2.63 3.51 -10.48
C LEU A 110 -3.97 2.77 -10.39
N TYR A 111 -4.90 3.30 -9.59
CA TYR A 111 -6.23 2.74 -9.44
C TYR A 111 -6.98 2.69 -10.77
N ASP A 112 -7.00 3.81 -11.50
CA ASP A 112 -7.69 3.92 -12.79
C ASP A 112 -7.14 2.91 -13.80
N LEU A 113 -5.81 2.76 -13.88
CA LEU A 113 -5.18 1.78 -14.77
C LEU A 113 -5.53 0.33 -14.39
N LEU A 114 -5.56 0.00 -13.11
CA LEU A 114 -5.98 -1.33 -12.64
C LEU A 114 -7.45 -1.60 -12.95
N ALA A 115 -8.33 -0.64 -12.67
CA ALA A 115 -9.75 -0.76 -12.96
C ALA A 115 -10.01 -0.92 -14.47
N GLU A 116 -9.35 -0.10 -15.29
CA GLU A 116 -9.44 -0.19 -16.74
C GLU A 116 -8.96 -1.56 -17.26
N ALA A 117 -7.81 -2.05 -16.77
CA ALA A 117 -7.29 -3.37 -17.15
C ALA A 117 -8.26 -4.52 -16.82
N VAL A 118 -8.90 -4.47 -15.65
CA VAL A 118 -9.91 -5.47 -15.25
C VAL A 118 -11.15 -5.40 -16.16
N LEU A 119 -11.66 -4.19 -16.41
CA LEU A 119 -12.84 -3.99 -17.26
C LEU A 119 -12.59 -4.33 -18.74
N GLN A 120 -11.36 -4.18 -19.23
CA GLN A 120 -10.97 -4.66 -20.56
C GLN A 120 -10.96 -6.19 -20.65
N LEU A 121 -10.52 -6.90 -19.59
CA LEU A 121 -10.53 -8.36 -19.54
C LEU A 121 -11.94 -8.93 -19.39
N LYS A 122 -12.79 -8.29 -18.58
CA LYS A 122 -14.19 -8.68 -18.37
C LYS A 122 -15.06 -7.43 -18.18
N PRO A 123 -15.73 -6.95 -19.23
CA PRO A 123 -16.76 -5.91 -19.11
C PRO A 123 -17.84 -6.38 -18.11
N GLY A 124 -18.20 -5.50 -17.15
CA GLY A 124 -19.19 -5.83 -16.13
C GLY A 124 -18.67 -6.71 -14.97
N ALA A 125 -17.36 -6.89 -14.83
CA ALA A 125 -16.77 -7.63 -13.71
C ALA A 125 -17.06 -7.00 -12.34
N VAL A 126 -17.37 -5.71 -12.26
CA VAL A 126 -17.59 -4.96 -11.01
C VAL A 126 -19.06 -4.61 -10.83
N THR A 127 -19.61 -4.95 -9.67
CA THR A 127 -20.93 -4.52 -9.21
C THR A 127 -20.77 -3.53 -8.06
N LEU A 128 -21.22 -2.30 -8.27
CA LEU A 128 -21.16 -1.19 -7.30
C LEU A 128 -22.34 -1.21 -6.34
N ASN A 129 -22.27 -0.39 -5.26
CA ASN A 129 -23.27 -0.31 -4.21
C ASN A 129 -23.57 -1.68 -3.55
N LYS A 130 -22.55 -2.50 -3.39
CA LYS A 130 -22.62 -3.83 -2.75
C LYS A 130 -21.68 -3.89 -1.56
N ARG A 131 -22.16 -3.54 -0.39
CA ARG A 131 -21.44 -3.65 0.87
C ARG A 131 -21.56 -5.07 1.42
N ALA A 132 -20.43 -5.77 1.51
CA ALA A 132 -20.35 -7.07 2.13
C ALA A 132 -20.65 -6.97 3.65
N THR A 133 -21.45 -7.92 4.16
CA THR A 133 -21.77 -8.06 5.59
C THR A 133 -21.27 -9.37 6.19
N GLY A 134 -20.81 -10.31 5.37
CA GLY A 134 -20.29 -11.59 5.76
C GLY A 134 -20.47 -12.62 4.64
N PHE A 135 -20.26 -13.88 4.96
CA PHE A 135 -20.45 -14.99 4.01
C PHE A 135 -20.98 -16.23 4.70
N ARG A 136 -21.52 -17.16 3.90
CA ARG A 136 -21.84 -18.52 4.28
C ARG A 136 -21.06 -19.47 3.41
N GLU A 137 -20.59 -20.56 3.98
CA GLU A 137 -19.79 -21.56 3.27
C GLU A 137 -20.43 -22.95 3.41
N THR A 138 -20.46 -23.69 2.31
CA THR A 138 -20.85 -25.10 2.26
C THR A 138 -19.68 -25.93 1.68
N PRO A 139 -19.74 -27.26 1.71
CA PRO A 139 -18.71 -28.07 1.02
C PRO A 139 -18.62 -27.80 -0.49
N GLU A 140 -19.68 -27.32 -1.13
CA GLU A 140 -19.79 -27.12 -2.57
C GLU A 140 -19.54 -25.69 -3.02
N ASP A 141 -20.03 -24.70 -2.25
CA ASP A 141 -20.03 -23.30 -2.64
C ASP A 141 -19.77 -22.33 -1.46
N VAL A 142 -19.61 -21.05 -1.79
CA VAL A 142 -19.60 -19.94 -0.86
C VAL A 142 -20.58 -18.87 -1.32
N GLU A 143 -21.33 -18.29 -0.38
CA GLU A 143 -22.30 -17.23 -0.61
C GLU A 143 -21.87 -15.96 0.11
N LEU A 144 -21.57 -14.89 -0.66
CA LEU A 144 -21.28 -13.55 -0.14
C LEU A 144 -22.57 -12.80 0.12
N LEU A 145 -22.73 -12.22 1.30
CA LEU A 145 -23.93 -11.54 1.77
C LEU A 145 -23.75 -10.01 1.75
N PHE A 146 -24.79 -9.29 1.35
CA PHE A 146 -24.77 -7.84 1.28
C PHE A 146 -25.79 -7.18 2.23
N ASP A 147 -25.55 -5.89 2.55
CA ASP A 147 -26.41 -5.09 3.45
C ASP A 147 -27.79 -4.79 2.88
N ASP A 148 -27.97 -4.87 1.56
CA ASP A 148 -29.27 -4.73 0.89
C ASP A 148 -30.12 -6.02 0.93
N GLY A 149 -29.68 -7.06 1.62
CA GLY A 149 -30.35 -8.35 1.75
C GLY A 149 -30.18 -9.30 0.56
N THR A 150 -29.44 -8.89 -0.48
CA THR A 150 -29.10 -9.77 -1.61
C THR A 150 -27.83 -10.57 -1.31
N SER A 151 -27.51 -11.55 -2.16
CA SER A 151 -26.31 -12.37 -2.05
C SER A 151 -25.76 -12.75 -3.42
N ALA A 152 -24.51 -13.22 -3.45
CA ALA A 152 -23.86 -13.78 -4.63
C ALA A 152 -23.24 -15.14 -4.29
N LYS A 153 -23.36 -16.13 -5.19
CA LYS A 153 -22.80 -17.47 -5.02
C LYS A 153 -21.62 -17.70 -5.96
N GLY A 154 -20.61 -18.37 -5.44
CA GLY A 154 -19.40 -18.75 -6.17
C GLY A 154 -18.70 -19.97 -5.58
N ASN A 155 -17.57 -20.33 -6.16
CA ASN A 155 -16.77 -21.47 -5.70
C ASN A 155 -15.69 -21.06 -4.70
N LEU A 156 -15.29 -19.79 -4.73
CA LEU A 156 -14.26 -19.19 -3.89
C LEU A 156 -14.62 -17.72 -3.60
N LEU A 157 -14.39 -17.28 -2.37
CA LEU A 157 -14.50 -15.88 -1.94
C LEU A 157 -13.12 -15.33 -1.58
N ILE A 158 -12.84 -14.13 -2.04
CA ILE A 158 -11.67 -13.35 -1.67
C ILE A 158 -12.13 -12.07 -0.95
N GLY A 159 -11.80 -11.94 0.34
CA GLY A 159 -11.99 -10.72 1.12
C GLY A 159 -10.86 -9.73 0.83
N ALA A 160 -11.13 -8.72 0.04
CA ALA A 160 -10.28 -7.57 -0.24
C ALA A 160 -10.92 -6.26 0.28
N ASP A 161 -11.71 -6.38 1.32
CA ASP A 161 -12.60 -5.37 1.92
C ASP A 161 -11.88 -4.45 2.94
N GLY A 162 -10.55 -4.43 2.87
CA GLY A 162 -9.70 -3.43 3.51
C GLY A 162 -9.56 -3.59 5.03
N VAL A 163 -9.09 -2.53 5.64
CA VAL A 163 -8.70 -2.52 7.05
C VAL A 163 -9.85 -2.86 8.03
N LYS A 164 -11.11 -2.56 7.64
CA LYS A 164 -12.32 -2.87 8.42
C LYS A 164 -13.03 -4.14 7.93
N SER A 165 -12.29 -5.09 7.41
CA SER A 165 -12.78 -6.31 6.77
C SER A 165 -13.72 -7.13 7.65
N VAL A 166 -14.94 -7.32 7.16
CA VAL A 166 -15.93 -8.23 7.77
C VAL A 166 -15.62 -9.71 7.44
N ILE A 167 -14.98 -9.94 6.29
CA ILE A 167 -14.57 -11.29 5.87
C ILE A 167 -13.45 -11.79 6.80
N ARG A 168 -12.42 -10.95 7.10
CA ARG A 168 -11.39 -11.28 8.09
C ARG A 168 -12.02 -11.62 9.44
N ASP A 169 -12.92 -10.75 9.91
CA ASP A 169 -13.51 -10.90 11.25
C ASP A 169 -14.29 -12.22 11.37
N GLN A 170 -14.86 -12.70 10.29
CA GLN A 170 -15.54 -14.01 10.25
C GLN A 170 -14.55 -15.19 10.19
N ILE A 171 -13.42 -15.06 9.49
CA ILE A 171 -12.39 -16.12 9.35
C ILE A 171 -11.52 -16.23 10.62
N ALA A 172 -11.04 -15.11 11.12
CA ALA A 172 -9.99 -15.04 12.15
C ALA A 172 -10.47 -14.52 13.51
N GLY A 173 -11.73 -14.08 13.59
CA GLY A 173 -12.28 -13.36 14.73
C GLY A 173 -12.02 -11.86 14.65
N ALA A 174 -12.91 -11.08 15.27
CA ALA A 174 -12.78 -9.63 15.32
C ALA A 174 -11.59 -9.21 16.19
N ILE A 175 -10.64 -8.52 15.58
CA ILE A 175 -9.44 -8.01 16.25
C ILE A 175 -9.49 -6.48 16.24
N PRO A 176 -9.60 -5.83 17.41
CA PRO A 176 -9.65 -4.38 17.48
C PRO A 176 -8.33 -3.75 17.01
N ALA A 177 -8.44 -2.63 16.31
CA ALA A 177 -7.29 -1.80 15.99
C ALA A 177 -6.80 -1.06 17.24
N THR A 178 -5.49 -0.90 17.36
CA THR A 178 -4.85 -0.14 18.44
C THR A 178 -4.24 1.13 17.84
N TYR A 179 -4.55 2.27 18.43
CA TYR A 179 -3.92 3.53 18.08
C TYR A 179 -2.42 3.48 18.37
N THR A 180 -1.60 3.94 17.42
CA THR A 180 -0.13 3.85 17.54
C THR A 180 0.50 4.97 18.34
N GLY A 181 -0.26 6.02 18.65
CA GLY A 181 0.27 7.27 19.17
C GLY A 181 0.70 8.25 18.09
N ASP A 182 0.48 7.92 16.81
CA ASP A 182 0.89 8.77 15.68
C ASP A 182 -0.29 9.18 14.84
N SER A 183 -0.19 10.38 14.27
CA SER A 183 -1.03 10.85 13.17
C SER A 183 -0.16 11.24 11.98
N ALA A 184 -0.71 11.16 10.79
CA ALA A 184 0.01 11.56 9.59
C ALA A 184 -0.74 12.65 8.83
N TRP A 185 -0.03 13.75 8.56
CA TRP A 185 -0.43 14.77 7.63
C TRP A 185 -0.21 14.30 6.19
N ARG A 186 -1.10 14.67 5.31
CA ARG A 186 -0.98 14.43 3.87
C ARG A 186 -1.36 15.67 3.11
N ILE A 187 -0.40 16.20 2.40
CA ILE A 187 -0.58 17.39 1.56
C ILE A 187 0.12 17.21 0.22
N THR A 188 -0.31 17.96 -0.76
CA THR A 188 0.34 18.05 -2.06
C THR A 188 0.49 19.50 -2.46
N VAL A 189 1.60 19.84 -3.14
CA VAL A 189 1.86 21.18 -3.63
C VAL A 189 2.22 21.12 -5.12
N PRO A 190 1.48 21.81 -6.01
CA PRO A 190 1.82 21.91 -7.42
C PRO A 190 3.19 22.54 -7.66
N ARG A 191 3.94 22.04 -8.66
CA ARG A 191 5.30 22.54 -8.98
C ARG A 191 5.35 24.04 -9.28
N ASP A 192 4.33 24.57 -9.94
CA ASP A 192 4.23 25.98 -10.30
C ASP A 192 4.09 26.92 -9.11
N LYS A 193 3.72 26.42 -7.95
CA LYS A 193 3.71 27.16 -6.67
C LYS A 193 5.06 27.14 -5.94
N LEU A 194 5.96 26.23 -6.31
CA LEU A 194 7.26 26.04 -5.66
C LEU A 194 8.37 26.86 -6.35
N PRO A 195 9.44 27.22 -5.62
CA PRO A 195 10.59 27.88 -6.23
C PRO A 195 11.20 27.08 -7.40
N PRO A 196 11.84 27.73 -8.38
CA PRO A 196 12.57 27.03 -9.42
C PRO A 196 13.62 26.06 -8.85
N ASN A 197 13.74 24.88 -9.42
CA ASN A 197 14.66 23.82 -8.98
C ASN A 197 14.49 23.39 -7.51
N PHE A 198 13.25 23.48 -7.00
CA PHE A 198 12.93 23.09 -5.63
C PHE A 198 12.97 21.57 -5.47
N MET A 199 13.81 21.08 -4.60
CA MET A 199 14.08 19.64 -4.32
C MET A 199 14.38 18.80 -5.56
N ASP A 200 15.35 17.93 -5.46
CA ASP A 200 15.67 16.93 -6.49
C ASP A 200 14.56 15.88 -6.62
N GLU A 201 14.54 15.18 -7.75
CA GLU A 201 13.65 14.03 -7.96
C GLU A 201 14.18 12.79 -7.24
N VAL A 202 14.17 12.86 -5.92
CA VAL A 202 14.52 11.77 -4.99
C VAL A 202 13.33 11.50 -4.04
N MET A 203 13.37 10.39 -3.38
CA MET A 203 12.50 10.12 -2.24
C MET A 203 13.25 10.51 -0.96
N SER A 204 12.79 11.52 -0.24
CA SER A 204 13.44 12.00 0.97
C SER A 204 12.63 11.64 2.22
N VAL A 205 13.32 11.10 3.23
CA VAL A 205 12.82 10.96 4.60
C VAL A 205 13.57 11.93 5.49
N TRP A 206 12.85 12.88 6.07
CA TRP A 206 13.34 13.89 7.00
C TRP A 206 13.02 13.41 8.42
N MET A 207 14.04 13.20 9.23
CA MET A 207 13.91 12.60 10.57
C MET A 207 14.18 13.62 11.67
N GLY A 208 13.33 13.62 12.69
CA GLY A 208 13.48 14.49 13.86
C GLY A 208 12.75 13.93 15.08
N PRO A 209 12.98 14.54 16.26
CA PRO A 209 12.41 14.06 17.52
C PRO A 209 10.89 13.91 17.46
N GLY A 210 10.38 12.70 17.70
CA GLY A 210 8.95 12.38 17.74
C GLY A 210 8.18 12.56 16.43
N LYS A 211 8.87 12.82 15.31
CA LYS A 211 8.22 13.02 14.01
C LYS A 211 9.17 12.85 12.83
N HIS A 212 8.60 12.56 11.65
CA HIS A 212 9.34 12.55 10.39
C HIS A 212 8.46 13.07 9.26
N ALA A 213 9.08 13.42 8.15
CA ALA A 213 8.38 13.79 6.93
C ALA A 213 8.95 12.99 5.74
N VAL A 214 8.08 12.66 4.80
CA VAL A 214 8.44 12.04 3.53
C VAL A 214 8.03 12.95 2.40
N SER A 215 8.96 13.30 1.52
CA SER A 215 8.69 14.15 0.36
C SER A 215 9.18 13.49 -0.93
N TYR A 216 8.37 13.56 -1.99
CA TYR A 216 8.70 13.07 -3.31
C TYR A 216 7.78 13.60 -4.40
N TRP A 217 8.27 13.57 -5.63
CA TRP A 217 7.55 14.06 -6.79
C TRP A 217 6.62 13.03 -7.39
N LEU A 218 5.49 13.50 -7.94
CA LEU A 218 4.45 12.74 -8.61
C LEU A 218 4.16 13.33 -9.99
N ARG A 219 3.45 12.57 -10.84
CA ARG A 219 2.92 13.03 -12.13
C ARG A 219 3.99 13.74 -12.97
N ASN A 220 5.08 13.01 -13.23
CA ASN A 220 6.23 13.54 -14.00
C ASN A 220 6.78 14.85 -13.42
N GLY A 221 6.90 14.91 -12.10
CA GLY A 221 7.45 16.06 -11.39
C GLY A 221 6.53 17.29 -11.30
N LYS A 222 5.24 17.15 -11.62
CA LYS A 222 4.28 18.28 -11.58
C LYS A 222 3.66 18.51 -10.21
N LEU A 223 3.73 17.54 -9.32
CA LEU A 223 3.10 17.59 -8.00
C LEU A 223 4.06 17.06 -6.95
N LEU A 224 4.36 17.85 -5.92
CA LEU A 224 5.11 17.39 -4.76
C LEU A 224 4.15 16.78 -3.74
N ASN A 225 4.42 15.56 -3.32
CA ASN A 225 3.73 14.89 -2.22
C ASN A 225 4.52 15.04 -0.93
N PHE A 226 3.82 15.32 0.14
CA PHE A 226 4.38 15.40 1.49
C PHE A 226 3.48 14.59 2.44
N VAL A 227 4.11 13.72 3.22
CA VAL A 227 3.49 12.99 4.32
C VAL A 227 4.28 13.28 5.58
N GLY A 228 3.66 13.87 6.58
CA GLY A 228 4.32 14.22 7.84
C GLY A 228 3.72 13.41 8.99
N ALA A 229 4.44 12.42 9.50
CA ALA A 229 4.03 11.68 10.68
C ALA A 229 4.48 12.38 11.96
N VAL A 230 3.57 12.52 12.91
CA VAL A 230 3.79 13.21 14.19
C VAL A 230 3.22 12.36 15.33
N GLU A 231 3.94 12.32 16.44
CA GLU A 231 3.42 11.71 17.66
C GLU A 231 2.33 12.60 18.25
N THR A 232 1.15 12.04 18.46
CA THR A 232 -0.03 12.74 18.99
C THR A 232 -0.64 11.95 20.13
N PRO A 233 -0.77 12.52 21.33
CA PRO A 233 -1.24 11.78 22.52
C PRO A 233 -2.72 11.39 22.42
N VAL A 234 -3.51 12.07 21.59
CA VAL A 234 -4.95 11.86 21.47
C VAL A 234 -5.28 11.36 20.07
N ALA A 235 -5.92 10.20 20.01
CA ALA A 235 -6.41 9.64 18.75
C ALA A 235 -7.48 10.54 18.14
N SER A 236 -7.34 10.86 16.86
CA SER A 236 -8.43 11.38 16.05
C SER A 236 -9.20 10.22 15.40
N GLU A 237 -10.31 10.54 14.74
CA GLU A 237 -11.06 9.55 13.98
C GLU A 237 -10.21 8.88 12.88
N GLU A 238 -10.39 7.57 12.68
CA GLU A 238 -9.76 6.81 11.58
C GLU A 238 -10.43 7.18 10.25
N SER A 239 -10.06 8.32 9.68
CA SER A 239 -10.63 8.86 8.45
C SER A 239 -9.53 9.37 7.52
N TRP A 240 -9.53 8.90 6.27
CA TRP A 240 -8.58 9.33 5.23
C TRP A 240 -8.90 10.71 4.63
N THR A 241 -10.06 11.28 4.92
CA THR A 241 -10.58 12.53 4.35
C THR A 241 -10.81 13.62 5.39
N ALA A 242 -10.47 13.36 6.66
CA ALA A 242 -10.60 14.35 7.72
C ALA A 242 -9.63 15.51 7.47
N ARG A 243 -10.16 16.73 7.47
CA ARG A 243 -9.41 17.97 7.30
C ARG A 243 -9.13 18.58 8.65
N PHE A 244 -7.93 19.15 8.78
CA PHE A 244 -7.50 19.84 10.01
C PHE A 244 -6.98 21.23 9.67
N PRO A 245 -6.96 22.19 10.65
CA PRO A 245 -6.47 23.54 10.44
C PRO A 245 -5.02 23.53 9.94
N TRP A 246 -4.72 24.36 8.96
CA TRP A 246 -3.37 24.55 8.44
C TRP A 246 -2.39 25.02 9.53
N GLU A 247 -2.88 25.79 10.51
CA GLU A 247 -2.12 26.29 11.65
C GLU A 247 -1.54 25.15 12.50
N GLU A 248 -2.26 24.03 12.64
CA GLU A 248 -1.76 22.82 13.33
C GLU A 248 -0.64 22.15 12.54
N LEU A 249 -0.79 22.01 11.22
CA LEU A 249 0.27 21.49 10.34
C LEU A 249 1.53 22.38 10.46
N LYS A 250 1.37 23.69 10.45
CA LYS A 250 2.47 24.64 10.57
C LYS A 250 3.17 24.52 11.92
N ALA A 251 2.42 24.40 13.01
CA ALA A 251 2.97 24.23 14.36
C ALA A 251 3.72 22.91 14.52
N ASP A 252 3.18 21.81 13.94
CA ASP A 252 3.81 20.50 13.99
C ASP A 252 5.22 20.48 13.34
N PHE A 253 5.44 21.30 12.30
CA PHE A 253 6.72 21.36 11.57
C PHE A 253 7.49 22.66 11.81
N GLU A 254 7.17 23.44 12.84
CA GLU A 254 7.94 24.62 13.21
C GLU A 254 9.40 24.27 13.51
N GLY A 255 10.35 25.10 13.05
CA GLY A 255 11.79 24.88 13.22
C GLY A 255 12.43 23.83 12.33
N TRP A 256 11.65 23.18 11.46
CA TRP A 256 12.19 22.26 10.46
C TRP A 256 12.89 22.99 9.31
N HIS A 257 13.69 22.26 8.54
CA HIS A 257 14.45 22.81 7.41
C HIS A 257 13.57 23.67 6.49
N ARG A 258 14.18 24.71 5.91
CA ARG A 258 13.51 25.69 5.05
C ARG A 258 12.66 25.07 3.93
N ASP A 259 13.07 23.93 3.38
CA ASP A 259 12.34 23.27 2.31
C ASP A 259 11.01 22.69 2.82
N ILE A 260 10.99 22.11 4.02
CA ILE A 260 9.77 21.66 4.68
C ILE A 260 8.86 22.84 5.00
N GLN A 261 9.43 23.94 5.54
CA GLN A 261 8.70 25.18 5.79
C GLN A 261 8.07 25.74 4.51
N THR A 262 8.80 25.68 3.39
CA THR A 262 8.29 26.13 2.08
C THR A 262 7.08 25.30 1.65
N VAL A 263 7.14 23.97 1.74
CA VAL A 263 6.02 23.07 1.41
C VAL A 263 4.81 23.36 2.29
N VAL A 264 5.01 23.45 3.61
CA VAL A 264 3.93 23.71 4.58
C VAL A 264 3.28 25.07 4.35
N ASN A 265 4.05 26.10 3.97
CA ASN A 265 3.52 27.45 3.74
C ASN A 265 2.80 27.61 2.39
N LEU A 266 3.10 26.77 1.40
CA LEU A 266 2.53 26.86 0.04
C LEU A 266 1.36 25.89 -0.22
N VAL A 267 1.02 25.02 0.73
CA VAL A 267 -0.15 24.15 0.61
C VAL A 267 -1.46 24.96 0.59
N GLU A 268 -2.46 24.47 -0.12
CA GLU A 268 -3.81 25.01 -0.02
C GLU A 268 -4.39 24.71 1.37
N LYS A 269 -4.69 25.76 2.14
CA LYS A 269 -5.03 25.65 3.57
C LYS A 269 -6.24 24.77 3.86
N ASP A 270 -7.16 24.65 2.92
CA ASP A 270 -8.34 23.79 3.00
C ASP A 270 -8.08 22.34 2.57
N LYS A 271 -6.85 22.01 2.15
CA LYS A 271 -6.42 20.69 1.71
C LYS A 271 -5.38 20.05 2.65
N CYS A 272 -5.43 20.36 3.93
CA CYS A 272 -4.61 19.75 4.96
C CYS A 272 -5.37 18.56 5.56
N TYR A 273 -4.99 17.36 5.14
CA TYR A 273 -5.59 16.13 5.64
C TYR A 273 -4.70 15.53 6.73
N ARG A 274 -5.32 15.03 7.82
CA ARG A 274 -4.62 14.30 8.87
C ARG A 274 -5.45 13.09 9.28
N TRP A 275 -4.81 11.93 9.46
CA TRP A 275 -5.44 10.73 9.96
C TRP A 275 -4.63 10.11 11.09
N ALA A 276 -5.32 9.57 12.09
CA ALA A 276 -4.71 8.79 13.15
C ALA A 276 -4.28 7.41 12.59
N MET A 277 -3.10 6.98 12.97
CA MET A 277 -2.56 5.69 12.52
C MET A 277 -2.90 4.59 13.51
N TYR A 278 -3.51 3.55 13.00
CA TYR A 278 -3.91 2.37 13.77
C TYR A 278 -3.16 1.15 13.25
N LYS A 279 -2.76 0.29 14.17
CA LYS A 279 -2.20 -1.02 13.85
C LYS A 279 -3.14 -2.13 14.28
N ARG A 280 -3.06 -3.25 13.57
CA ARG A 280 -3.71 -4.50 13.92
C ARG A 280 -2.66 -5.58 14.11
N PRO A 281 -2.87 -6.54 15.03
CA PRO A 281 -2.00 -7.70 15.13
C PRO A 281 -1.92 -8.47 13.81
N VAL A 282 -0.81 -9.14 13.61
CA VAL A 282 -0.64 -10.04 12.46
C VAL A 282 -1.66 -11.17 12.56
N VAL A 283 -2.40 -11.40 11.49
CA VAL A 283 -3.36 -12.51 11.36
C VAL A 283 -2.63 -13.69 10.72
N ASN A 284 -2.68 -14.86 11.36
CA ASN A 284 -2.02 -16.06 10.85
C ASN A 284 -2.99 -17.02 10.13
N ASN A 285 -4.29 -16.93 10.42
CA ASN A 285 -5.32 -17.71 9.72
C ASN A 285 -6.05 -16.83 8.71
N TRP A 286 -5.74 -17.01 7.43
CA TRP A 286 -6.31 -16.22 6.35
C TRP A 286 -7.40 -16.92 5.57
N SER A 287 -7.54 -18.23 5.78
CA SER A 287 -8.35 -19.04 4.88
C SER A 287 -9.22 -20.07 5.59
N THR A 288 -10.42 -20.24 5.07
CA THR A 288 -11.29 -21.40 5.23
C THR A 288 -11.15 -22.31 3.99
N PRO A 289 -11.88 -23.43 3.85
CA PRO A 289 -11.84 -24.23 2.62
C PRO A 289 -12.22 -23.47 1.34
N ARG A 290 -13.04 -22.40 1.41
CA ARG A 290 -13.54 -21.66 0.24
C ARG A 290 -13.48 -20.13 0.35
N ALA A 291 -12.93 -19.60 1.41
CA ALA A 291 -12.73 -18.17 1.54
C ALA A 291 -11.29 -17.85 1.96
N THR A 292 -10.77 -16.73 1.49
CA THR A 292 -9.45 -16.20 1.91
C THR A 292 -9.49 -14.68 1.93
N ILE A 293 -8.47 -14.06 2.56
CA ILE A 293 -8.30 -12.61 2.62
C ILE A 293 -6.99 -12.18 1.98
N LEU A 294 -6.92 -10.92 1.54
CA LEU A 294 -5.70 -10.32 0.99
C LEU A 294 -5.62 -8.81 1.33
N GLY A 295 -4.45 -8.23 1.11
CA GLY A 295 -4.23 -6.81 1.33
C GLY A 295 -4.47 -6.38 2.77
N ASP A 296 -5.02 -5.19 2.98
CA ASP A 296 -5.27 -4.65 4.32
C ASP A 296 -6.26 -5.48 5.15
N ALA A 297 -7.07 -6.32 4.53
CA ALA A 297 -7.88 -7.29 5.25
C ALA A 297 -7.02 -8.34 5.97
N ALA A 298 -5.87 -8.71 5.41
CA ALA A 298 -4.97 -9.71 5.95
C ALA A 298 -3.80 -9.13 6.75
N HIS A 299 -3.20 -8.03 6.27
CA HIS A 299 -1.92 -7.52 6.78
C HIS A 299 -1.82 -5.99 6.73
N ALA A 300 -2.83 -5.29 7.23
CA ALA A 300 -2.77 -3.84 7.36
C ALA A 300 -1.46 -3.39 8.03
N THR A 301 -0.74 -2.48 7.40
CA THR A 301 0.59 -2.03 7.84
C THR A 301 0.67 -0.52 7.97
N LEU A 302 1.56 -0.04 8.83
CA LEU A 302 1.91 1.36 8.92
C LEU A 302 2.70 1.80 7.65
N PRO A 303 2.66 3.09 7.28
CA PRO A 303 3.23 3.55 6.00
C PRO A 303 4.77 3.67 5.99
N TYR A 304 5.47 3.35 7.07
CA TYR A 304 6.90 3.62 7.25
C TYR A 304 7.85 2.77 6.37
N LEU A 305 7.34 1.81 5.64
CA LEU A 305 8.08 1.03 4.63
C LEU A 305 7.47 1.16 3.23
N ALA A 306 6.35 1.90 3.11
CA ALA A 306 5.62 2.13 1.85
C ALA A 306 5.25 0.85 1.08
N GLN A 307 4.87 -0.23 1.78
CA GLN A 307 4.64 -1.54 1.17
C GLN A 307 3.20 -2.05 1.23
N GLY A 308 2.26 -1.36 1.87
CA GLY A 308 0.89 -1.86 2.02
C GLY A 308 0.25 -2.24 0.68
N ALA A 309 0.24 -1.32 -0.26
CA ALA A 309 -0.32 -1.59 -1.60
C ALA A 309 0.54 -2.59 -2.40
N ALA A 310 1.87 -2.53 -2.27
CA ALA A 310 2.75 -3.49 -2.95
C ALA A 310 2.48 -4.93 -2.49
N MET A 311 2.31 -5.16 -1.18
CA MET A 311 1.94 -6.47 -0.64
C MET A 311 0.58 -6.95 -1.13
N ALA A 312 -0.42 -6.05 -1.19
CA ALA A 312 -1.75 -6.40 -1.70
C ALA A 312 -1.72 -6.79 -3.19
N ILE A 313 -0.87 -6.14 -3.98
CA ILE A 313 -0.63 -6.47 -5.39
C ILE A 313 0.09 -7.82 -5.52
N GLU A 314 1.11 -8.08 -4.68
CA GLU A 314 1.79 -9.39 -4.62
C GLU A 314 0.82 -10.53 -4.30
N ASP A 315 -0.11 -10.30 -3.38
CA ASP A 315 -1.11 -11.29 -2.94
C ASP A 315 -1.92 -11.83 -4.12
N GLY A 316 -2.40 -10.92 -4.99
CA GLY A 316 -3.18 -11.31 -6.17
C GLY A 316 -2.41 -12.27 -7.09
N ALA A 317 -1.13 -12.00 -7.31
CA ALA A 317 -0.27 -12.85 -8.15
C ALA A 317 0.01 -14.21 -7.49
N VAL A 318 0.37 -14.22 -6.19
CA VAL A 318 0.68 -15.46 -5.47
C VAL A 318 -0.56 -16.34 -5.31
N LEU A 319 -1.73 -15.74 -5.00
CA LEU A 319 -3.00 -16.47 -4.92
C LEU A 319 -3.38 -17.11 -6.26
N THR A 320 -3.27 -16.35 -7.35
CA THR A 320 -3.54 -16.87 -8.70
C THR A 320 -2.65 -18.06 -9.02
N ARG A 321 -1.34 -17.96 -8.81
CA ARG A 321 -0.38 -19.06 -9.04
C ARG A 321 -0.64 -20.27 -8.15
N ALA A 322 -1.07 -20.07 -6.91
CA ALA A 322 -1.47 -21.15 -6.03
C ALA A 322 -2.70 -21.90 -6.57
N LEU A 323 -3.69 -21.18 -7.09
CA LEU A 323 -4.89 -21.74 -7.72
C LEU A 323 -4.57 -22.48 -9.01
N GLU A 324 -3.59 -22.05 -9.79
CA GLU A 324 -3.12 -22.77 -10.99
C GLU A 324 -2.36 -24.06 -10.62
N LYS A 325 -1.55 -24.02 -9.55
CA LYS A 325 -0.70 -25.16 -9.11
C LYS A 325 -1.51 -26.30 -8.48
N CYS A 326 -2.57 -26.01 -7.75
CA CYS A 326 -3.33 -26.98 -6.98
C CYS A 326 -4.62 -27.39 -7.69
N ARG A 327 -5.04 -28.66 -7.49
CA ARG A 327 -6.31 -29.18 -8.04
C ARG A 327 -7.52 -28.90 -7.14
N LYS A 328 -7.30 -28.68 -5.85
CA LYS A 328 -8.36 -28.41 -4.85
C LYS A 328 -8.24 -26.99 -4.35
N THR A 329 -9.35 -26.26 -4.23
CA THR A 329 -9.39 -24.87 -3.74
C THR A 329 -8.74 -24.76 -2.37
N GLU A 330 -9.13 -25.57 -1.40
CA GLU A 330 -8.56 -25.55 -0.06
C GLU A 330 -7.03 -25.69 -0.05
N ALA A 331 -6.48 -26.61 -0.84
CA ALA A 331 -5.03 -26.78 -0.95
C ALA A 331 -4.34 -25.55 -1.57
N ALA A 332 -5.00 -24.88 -2.52
CA ALA A 332 -4.49 -23.64 -3.11
C ALA A 332 -4.48 -22.50 -2.10
N LEU A 333 -5.54 -22.35 -1.30
CA LEU A 333 -5.63 -21.33 -0.26
C LEU A 333 -4.60 -21.56 0.84
N GLN A 334 -4.37 -22.80 1.25
CA GLN A 334 -3.31 -23.14 2.21
C GLN A 334 -1.91 -22.84 1.64
N LEU A 335 -1.68 -23.14 0.35
CA LEU A 335 -0.42 -22.81 -0.32
C LEU A 335 -0.21 -21.30 -0.38
N TYR A 336 -1.22 -20.53 -0.76
CA TYR A 336 -1.20 -19.07 -0.76
C TYR A 336 -0.85 -18.51 0.62
N GLN A 337 -1.59 -18.92 1.64
CA GLN A 337 -1.41 -18.46 3.01
C GLN A 337 0.02 -18.73 3.53
N ARG A 338 0.55 -19.94 3.36
CA ARG A 338 1.92 -20.30 3.78
C ARG A 338 2.98 -19.40 3.15
N ASN A 339 2.82 -19.06 1.86
CA ASN A 339 3.79 -18.25 1.15
C ASN A 339 3.66 -16.74 1.44
N ARG A 340 2.55 -16.30 2.04
CA ARG A 340 2.32 -14.87 2.29
C ARG A 340 2.47 -14.46 3.76
N VAL A 341 1.97 -15.24 4.70
CA VAL A 341 1.92 -14.85 6.13
C VAL A 341 3.28 -14.40 6.66
N HIS A 342 4.34 -15.19 6.47
CA HIS A 342 5.66 -14.83 6.99
C HIS A 342 6.27 -13.61 6.31
N ARG A 343 6.08 -13.48 4.97
CA ARG A 343 6.58 -12.32 4.25
C ARG A 343 5.91 -11.03 4.69
N THR A 344 4.59 -11.03 4.76
CA THR A 344 3.82 -9.84 5.15
C THR A 344 4.04 -9.48 6.61
N ALA A 345 4.14 -10.47 7.52
CA ALA A 345 4.50 -10.24 8.91
C ALA A 345 5.87 -9.53 9.03
N ARG A 346 6.89 -9.99 8.30
CA ARG A 346 8.20 -9.33 8.26
C ARG A 346 8.13 -7.89 7.77
N VAL A 347 7.30 -7.59 6.76
CA VAL A 347 7.09 -6.22 6.29
C VAL A 347 6.44 -5.36 7.37
N VAL A 348 5.38 -5.86 8.03
CA VAL A 348 4.68 -5.16 9.11
C VAL A 348 5.63 -4.84 10.26
N GLU A 349 6.41 -5.82 10.72
CA GLU A 349 7.41 -5.67 11.78
C GLU A 349 8.52 -4.68 11.40
N THR A 350 9.03 -4.75 10.16
CA THR A 350 10.04 -3.82 9.68
C THR A 350 9.50 -2.40 9.58
N SER A 351 8.24 -2.24 9.17
CA SER A 351 7.56 -0.95 9.16
C SER A 351 7.45 -0.35 10.58
N ASP A 352 7.08 -1.16 11.57
CA ASP A 352 7.02 -0.73 12.99
C ASP A 352 8.43 -0.37 13.54
N ALA A 353 9.46 -1.09 13.13
CA ALA A 353 10.84 -0.76 13.49
C ALA A 353 11.31 0.57 12.87
N ASN A 354 10.93 0.86 11.61
CA ASN A 354 11.22 2.13 10.96
C ASN A 354 10.55 3.32 11.67
N ARG A 355 9.34 3.14 12.23
CA ARG A 355 8.70 4.15 13.06
C ARG A 355 9.63 4.62 14.18
N LYS A 356 10.18 3.69 14.95
CA LYS A 356 11.09 3.98 16.06
C LYS A 356 12.35 4.69 15.58
N LEU A 357 12.92 4.24 14.46
CA LEU A 357 14.11 4.85 13.87
C LEU A 357 13.88 6.30 13.43
N PHE A 358 12.74 6.57 12.77
CA PHE A 358 12.46 7.89 12.21
C PHE A 358 12.08 8.93 13.28
N HIS A 359 11.77 8.48 14.50
CA HIS A 359 11.36 9.29 15.63
C HIS A 359 12.35 9.27 16.80
N LEU A 360 13.63 8.94 16.54
CA LEU A 360 14.67 8.99 17.57
C LEU A 360 14.80 10.39 18.18
N ASP A 361 15.05 10.44 19.49
CA ASP A 361 15.00 11.67 20.28
C ASP A 361 16.13 12.64 20.01
N SER A 362 17.25 12.18 19.41
CA SER A 362 18.39 13.03 19.12
C SER A 362 19.06 12.75 17.78
N VAL A 363 19.70 13.80 17.24
CA VAL A 363 20.50 13.73 16.00
C VAL A 363 21.67 12.76 16.17
N GLU A 364 22.28 12.71 17.34
CA GLU A 364 23.40 11.81 17.67
C GLU A 364 22.96 10.35 17.55
N GLN A 365 21.82 9.99 18.12
CA GLN A 365 21.26 8.63 18.01
C GLN A 365 20.96 8.25 16.56
N ILE A 366 20.43 9.20 15.78
CA ILE A 366 20.17 8.99 14.34
C ILE A 366 21.50 8.69 13.61
N ARG A 367 22.52 9.52 13.82
CA ARG A 367 23.84 9.34 13.21
C ARG A 367 24.49 8.03 13.61
N GLU A 368 24.49 7.67 14.88
CA GLU A 368 25.03 6.42 15.39
C GLU A 368 24.35 5.21 14.75
N HIS A 369 23.02 5.27 14.63
CA HIS A 369 22.26 4.18 13.98
C HIS A 369 22.67 3.98 12.53
N PHE A 370 22.81 5.08 11.76
CA PHE A 370 23.21 4.98 10.35
C PHE A 370 24.70 4.62 10.18
N ALA A 371 25.59 5.10 11.04
CA ALA A 371 27.01 4.77 11.01
C ALA A 371 27.33 3.30 11.39
N SER A 372 26.46 2.67 12.19
CA SER A 372 26.63 1.26 12.58
C SER A 372 26.22 0.24 11.49
N ARG A 373 25.77 0.70 10.35
CA ARG A 373 25.33 -0.16 9.24
C ARG A 373 26.47 -0.62 8.38
N ASP A 374 26.34 -1.87 7.92
CA ASP A 374 27.24 -2.44 6.91
C ASP A 374 27.00 -1.74 5.56
N GLU A 375 28.01 -1.07 5.02
CA GLU A 375 27.93 -0.31 3.74
C GLU A 375 27.58 -1.19 2.52
N GLY A 376 27.62 -2.51 2.66
CA GLY A 376 27.43 -3.47 1.56
C GLY A 376 26.03 -4.04 1.41
N ALA A 377 25.16 -3.92 2.42
CA ALA A 377 23.85 -4.52 2.36
C ALA A 377 22.77 -3.48 1.99
N SER A 378 22.19 -3.59 0.79
CA SER A 378 20.99 -2.83 0.44
C SER A 378 19.91 -3.09 1.50
N ARG A 379 19.51 -2.04 2.23
CA ARG A 379 18.56 -2.10 3.35
C ARG A 379 17.29 -2.89 3.06
N ASN A 380 16.84 -2.83 1.81
CA ASN A 380 15.56 -3.37 1.36
C ASN A 380 15.71 -4.41 0.22
N GLU A 381 16.91 -4.98 0.05
CA GLU A 381 17.15 -5.95 -1.03
C GLU A 381 16.17 -7.15 -0.95
N TRP A 382 16.03 -7.74 0.24
CA TRP A 382 15.09 -8.84 0.48
C TRP A 382 13.63 -8.49 0.11
N LEU A 383 13.29 -7.21 0.18
CA LEU A 383 11.96 -6.69 -0.10
C LEU A 383 11.76 -6.54 -1.61
N TYR A 384 12.70 -5.85 -2.27
CA TYR A 384 12.59 -5.49 -3.69
C TYR A 384 12.95 -6.65 -4.63
N SER A 385 13.82 -7.59 -4.20
CA SER A 385 14.19 -8.78 -4.98
C SER A 385 13.10 -9.85 -5.01
N TYR A 386 12.04 -9.70 -4.23
CA TYR A 386 10.92 -10.63 -4.26
C TYR A 386 10.11 -10.44 -5.55
N ASN A 387 10.12 -11.47 -6.40
CA ASN A 387 9.28 -11.48 -7.60
C ASN A 387 8.10 -12.43 -7.39
N PRO A 388 6.88 -11.91 -7.12
CA PRO A 388 5.70 -12.74 -6.86
C PRO A 388 5.25 -13.57 -8.06
N MET A 389 5.73 -13.22 -9.27
CA MET A 389 5.44 -13.96 -10.50
C MET A 389 6.29 -15.22 -10.67
N THR A 390 7.46 -15.30 -10.02
CA THR A 390 8.43 -16.38 -10.26
C THR A 390 8.91 -17.08 -8.99
N VAL A 391 8.69 -16.50 -7.80
CA VAL A 391 9.09 -17.11 -6.53
C VAL A 391 8.54 -18.53 -6.40
N GLU A 392 9.34 -19.46 -5.91
CA GLU A 392 8.86 -20.83 -5.65
C GLU A 392 7.79 -20.82 -4.56
N LEU A 393 6.67 -21.49 -4.82
CA LEU A 393 5.60 -21.66 -3.84
C LEU A 393 5.78 -23.01 -3.12
N VAL A 394 5.93 -22.97 -1.82
CA VAL A 394 6.22 -24.12 -0.94
C VAL A 394 5.13 -24.36 0.10
#